data_4db54143e556cd4eb8969bc16d05c220
#
_entry.id   4db54143e556cd4eb8969bc16d05c220
#
_cell.length_a   1.000
_cell.length_b   1.000
_cell.length_c   1.000
_cell.angle_alpha   90.00
_cell.angle_beta   90.00
_cell.angle_gamma   90.00
#
_symmetry.space_group_name_H-M   'P 1'
#
loop_
_entity.id
_entity.type
_entity.pdbx_description
1 polymer ?
#
loop_
_entity_poly.entity_id
_entity_poly.type
_entity_poly.pdbx_seq_one_letter_code
_entity_poly.pdbx_strand_id
1 'polypeptide(L)'
;MHRDYSPQARGTQVQVNLYVDRLEILNPGGLYGTVTVDRLGTAGMSSARNQHLSALLEVTPAGDGDGYVAENRGTGYIEILDQLERQLLPPPVPRDSLTEFELTFAWRNPTTPERTAALGGGTRGRVLDYLREHRTASSRELAGAAGLSLNGVRRTINGLVEEGVIVRTEPLKSPKQRYRLQG
;
A
#
# COMPACT_ATOMS: atom_id res chain seq x y z
N MET A 1 21.87 -1.35 -5.05
CA MET A 1 22.05 -1.45 -3.60
C MET A 1 21.27 -2.64 -3.03
N HIS A 2 19.99 -2.81 -3.33
CA HIS A 2 19.15 -3.89 -2.81
C HIS A 2 19.05 -5.11 -3.71
N ARG A 3 19.52 -5.03 -4.95
CA ARG A 3 19.56 -6.16 -5.88
C ARG A 3 20.37 -7.32 -5.30
N ASP A 4 19.97 -8.56 -5.60
CA ASP A 4 20.78 -9.74 -5.34
C ASP A 4 21.94 -9.84 -6.34
N TYR A 5 23.17 -9.91 -5.83
CA TYR A 5 24.40 -10.03 -6.60
C TYR A 5 25.00 -11.45 -6.51
N SER A 6 24.26 -12.40 -5.95
CA SER A 6 24.69 -13.79 -5.86
C SER A 6 24.91 -14.42 -7.25
N PRO A 7 25.71 -15.48 -7.36
CA PRO A 7 25.89 -16.20 -8.64
C PRO A 7 24.58 -16.67 -9.25
N GLN A 8 23.59 -17.02 -8.43
CA GLN A 8 22.25 -17.48 -8.86
C GLN A 8 21.41 -16.37 -9.50
N ALA A 9 21.56 -15.14 -9.03
CA ALA A 9 20.88 -13.96 -9.58
C ALA A 9 21.70 -13.23 -10.65
N ARG A 10 22.90 -13.73 -10.97
CA ARG A 10 23.76 -13.13 -11.98
C ARG A 10 23.09 -13.17 -13.36
N GLY A 11 22.97 -12.01 -13.99
CA GLY A 11 22.28 -11.86 -15.28
C GLY A 11 20.81 -11.50 -15.19
N THR A 12 20.13 -11.67 -14.04
CA THR A 12 18.78 -11.17 -13.84
C THR A 12 18.82 -9.66 -13.63
N GLN A 13 18.05 -8.90 -14.40
CA GLN A 13 18.01 -7.45 -14.30
C GLN A 13 16.83 -6.98 -13.44
N VAL A 14 16.93 -5.78 -12.88
CA VAL A 14 15.76 -5.08 -12.36
C VAL A 14 14.83 -4.78 -13.55
N GLN A 15 13.56 -5.13 -13.42
CA GLN A 15 12.57 -4.92 -14.45
C GLN A 15 11.60 -3.82 -14.02
N VAL A 16 11.25 -2.96 -14.96
CA VAL A 16 10.23 -1.93 -14.78
C VAL A 16 9.21 -2.12 -15.89
N ASN A 17 8.05 -2.62 -15.53
CA ASN A 17 6.97 -2.95 -16.47
C ASN A 17 5.85 -1.92 -16.33
N LEU A 18 5.63 -1.16 -17.38
CA LEU A 18 4.57 -0.16 -17.44
C LEU A 18 3.35 -0.74 -18.17
N TYR A 19 2.22 -0.81 -17.48
CA TYR A 19 0.93 -1.23 -18.01
C TYR A 19 -0.04 -0.04 -18.06
N VAL A 20 -1.18 -0.22 -18.71
CA VAL A 20 -2.22 0.81 -18.81
C VAL A 20 -2.79 1.18 -17.44
N ASP A 21 -2.82 0.24 -16.50
CA ASP A 21 -3.45 0.37 -15.17
C ASP A 21 -2.47 0.37 -14.00
N ARG A 22 -1.21 0.06 -14.22
CA ARG A 22 -0.20 -0.09 -13.16
C ARG A 22 1.24 0.00 -13.64
N LEU A 23 2.13 0.23 -12.70
CA LEU A 23 3.58 0.07 -12.83
C LEU A 23 4.02 -1.08 -11.92
N GLU A 24 4.83 -1.98 -12.43
CA GLU A 24 5.47 -3.04 -11.65
C GLU A 24 6.99 -2.85 -11.67
N ILE A 25 7.60 -2.92 -10.50
CA ILE A 25 9.06 -2.91 -10.34
C ILE A 25 9.47 -4.22 -9.70
N LEU A 26 10.21 -5.05 -10.45
CA LEU A 26 10.71 -6.33 -9.99
C LEU A 26 12.22 -6.22 -9.76
N ASN A 27 12.63 -6.57 -8.55
CA ASN A 27 14.02 -6.55 -8.15
C ASN A 27 14.51 -7.97 -7.85
N PRO A 28 15.59 -8.44 -8.48
CA PRO A 28 16.15 -9.75 -8.18
C PRO A 28 16.59 -9.87 -6.73
N GLY A 29 16.16 -10.94 -6.08
CA GLY A 29 16.31 -11.20 -4.65
C GLY A 29 15.17 -10.59 -3.82
N GLY A 30 14.65 -11.36 -2.87
CA GLY A 30 13.66 -10.93 -1.91
C GLY A 30 14.16 -9.84 -0.96
N LEU A 31 13.36 -9.41 -0.02
CA LEU A 31 13.77 -8.51 1.04
C LEU A 31 14.95 -9.12 1.83
N TYR A 32 15.81 -8.27 2.40
CA TYR A 32 17.06 -8.72 3.00
C TYR A 32 17.19 -8.27 4.46
N GLY A 33 17.83 -9.13 5.26
CA GLY A 33 18.14 -8.85 6.66
C GLY A 33 16.89 -8.76 7.52
N THR A 34 16.71 -7.66 8.21
CA THR A 34 15.58 -7.42 9.14
C THR A 34 14.37 -6.79 8.47
N VAL A 35 14.44 -6.50 7.16
CA VAL A 35 13.35 -5.89 6.41
C VAL A 35 12.40 -6.98 5.91
N THR A 36 11.13 -6.87 6.27
CA THR A 36 10.04 -7.76 5.86
C THR A 36 8.87 -6.94 5.33
N VAL A 37 7.92 -7.56 4.61
CA VAL A 37 6.78 -6.85 4.01
C VAL A 37 5.95 -6.09 5.06
N ASP A 38 5.71 -6.72 6.20
CA ASP A 38 4.96 -6.14 7.33
C ASP A 38 5.69 -4.99 8.04
N ARG A 39 7.00 -4.87 7.84
CA ARG A 39 7.84 -3.82 8.42
C ARG A 39 8.24 -2.73 7.42
N LEU A 40 7.83 -2.86 6.16
CA LEU A 40 8.00 -1.80 5.17
C LEU A 40 7.29 -0.52 5.64
N GLY A 41 7.96 0.62 5.53
CA GLY A 41 7.42 1.88 6.02
C GLY A 41 7.67 2.14 7.52
N THR A 42 8.43 1.29 8.21
CA THR A 42 8.91 1.58 9.56
C THR A 42 10.21 2.41 9.47
N ALA A 43 10.22 3.58 10.10
CA ALA A 43 11.39 4.46 10.09
C ALA A 43 12.64 3.77 10.67
N GLY A 44 13.80 4.00 10.07
CA GLY A 44 15.07 3.42 10.49
C GLY A 44 15.29 1.97 10.05
N MET A 45 14.35 1.37 9.30
CA MET A 45 14.50 0.02 8.77
C MET A 45 15.17 0.08 7.41
N SER A 46 16.43 -0.24 7.37
CA SER A 46 17.22 -0.39 6.15
C SER A 46 18.15 -1.59 6.26
N SER A 47 18.32 -2.33 5.16
CA SER A 47 19.29 -3.41 5.07
C SER A 47 19.77 -3.53 3.63
N ALA A 48 21.04 -3.23 3.40
CA ALA A 48 21.65 -3.29 2.08
C ALA A 48 22.36 -4.62 1.87
N ARG A 49 22.08 -5.33 0.77
CA ARG A 49 22.82 -6.53 0.38
C ARG A 49 24.28 -6.21 0.02
N ASN A 50 24.52 -5.07 -0.59
CA ASN A 50 25.84 -4.57 -0.93
C ASN A 50 26.18 -3.37 -0.06
N GLN A 51 26.83 -3.63 1.08
CA GLN A 51 27.20 -2.58 2.04
C GLN A 51 28.26 -1.63 1.48
N HIS A 52 29.18 -2.11 0.63
CA HIS A 52 30.20 -1.25 0.02
C HIS A 52 29.56 -0.27 -0.96
N LEU A 53 28.65 -0.73 -1.80
CA LEU A 53 27.89 0.16 -2.69
C LEU A 53 27.01 1.14 -1.89
N SER A 54 26.39 0.70 -0.82
CA SER A 54 25.60 1.56 0.07
C SER A 54 26.46 2.70 0.62
N ALA A 55 27.61 2.36 1.23
CA ALA A 55 28.54 3.34 1.78
C ALA A 55 29.07 4.32 0.71
N LEU A 56 29.34 3.84 -0.49
CA LEU A 56 29.78 4.69 -1.59
C LEU A 56 28.69 5.69 -1.99
N LEU A 57 27.45 5.25 -2.11
CA LEU A 57 26.32 6.11 -2.50
C LEU A 57 25.94 7.14 -1.43
N GLU A 58 26.20 6.83 -0.16
CA GLU A 58 25.98 7.73 0.98
C GLU A 58 26.96 8.91 1.02
N VAL A 59 28.11 8.82 0.34
CA VAL A 59 29.11 9.89 0.24
C VAL A 59 29.22 10.48 -1.17
N THR A 60 28.46 9.94 -2.14
CA THR A 60 28.46 10.43 -3.52
C THR A 60 27.42 11.55 -3.64
N PRO A 61 27.82 12.78 -4.01
CA PRO A 61 26.87 13.87 -4.21
C PRO A 61 25.85 13.54 -5.30
N ALA A 62 24.59 13.93 -5.10
CA ALA A 62 23.58 13.91 -6.15
C ALA A 62 23.93 14.94 -7.23
N GLY A 63 23.66 14.61 -8.51
CA GLY A 63 24.06 15.42 -9.65
C GLY A 63 23.38 16.80 -9.76
N ASP A 64 22.32 17.02 -9.01
CA ASP A 64 21.56 18.27 -8.89
C ASP A 64 22.07 19.23 -7.78
N GLY A 65 23.08 18.81 -7.03
CA GLY A 65 23.83 19.65 -6.09
C GLY A 65 23.33 19.65 -4.66
N ASP A 66 22.16 19.12 -4.37
CA ASP A 66 21.64 19.01 -2.99
C ASP A 66 21.56 17.54 -2.52
N GLY A 67 22.38 17.19 -1.53
CA GLY A 67 22.37 15.89 -0.86
C GLY A 67 23.23 14.83 -1.54
N TYR A 68 23.01 13.59 -1.15
CA TYR A 68 23.73 12.41 -1.60
C TYR A 68 22.83 11.47 -2.39
N VAL A 69 23.43 10.59 -3.21
CA VAL A 69 22.68 9.64 -4.06
C VAL A 69 21.81 8.68 -3.24
N ALA A 70 22.24 8.33 -2.03
CA ALA A 70 21.45 7.55 -1.10
C ALA A 70 21.67 8.02 0.33
N GLU A 71 20.62 8.04 1.15
CA GLU A 71 20.72 8.41 2.57
C GLU A 71 20.74 7.19 3.51
N ASN A 72 20.33 6.02 3.02
CA ASN A 72 20.25 4.74 3.75
C ASN A 72 19.49 4.81 5.10
N ARG A 73 18.55 5.73 5.23
CA ARG A 73 17.76 5.98 6.46
C ARG A 73 16.50 5.12 6.56
N GLY A 74 16.21 4.31 5.53
CA GLY A 74 14.99 3.51 5.48
C GLY A 74 13.71 4.33 5.30
N THR A 75 13.80 5.58 4.83
CA THR A 75 12.67 6.50 4.66
C THR A 75 12.01 6.41 3.29
N GLY A 76 12.67 5.78 2.29
CA GLY A 76 12.19 5.79 0.91
C GLY A 76 10.79 5.20 0.72
N TYR A 77 10.44 4.15 1.44
CA TYR A 77 9.08 3.58 1.35
C TYR A 77 8.03 4.48 2.02
N ILE A 78 8.38 5.16 3.10
CA ILE A 78 7.53 6.16 3.77
C ILE A 78 7.24 7.32 2.81
N GLU A 79 8.27 7.81 2.13
CA GLU A 79 8.15 8.88 1.12
C GLU A 79 7.23 8.44 -0.05
N ILE A 80 7.36 7.20 -0.51
CA ILE A 80 6.45 6.65 -1.54
C ILE A 80 5.00 6.70 -1.06
N LEU A 81 4.72 6.26 0.16
CA LEU A 81 3.37 6.26 0.73
C LEU A 81 2.80 7.68 0.83
N ASP A 82 3.58 8.63 1.33
CA ASP A 82 3.19 10.04 1.47
C ASP A 82 2.90 10.67 0.09
N GLN A 83 3.76 10.45 -0.90
CA GLN A 83 3.55 10.96 -2.26
C GLN A 83 2.31 10.37 -2.94
N LEU A 84 2.06 9.06 -2.78
CA LEU A 84 0.87 8.43 -3.33
C LEU A 84 -0.40 8.95 -2.65
N GLU A 85 -0.36 9.14 -1.32
CA GLU A 85 -1.49 9.71 -0.57
C GLU A 85 -1.81 11.13 -1.03
N ARG A 86 -0.79 11.99 -1.22
CA ARG A 86 -0.94 13.35 -1.75
C ARG A 86 -1.56 13.37 -3.15
N GLN A 87 -1.25 12.38 -3.97
CA GLN A 87 -1.77 12.23 -5.33
C GLN A 87 -3.10 11.48 -5.38
N LEU A 88 -3.68 11.12 -4.23
CA LEU A 88 -4.91 10.31 -4.11
C LEU A 88 -4.80 8.95 -4.85
N LEU A 89 -3.60 8.42 -4.95
CA LEU A 89 -3.32 7.11 -5.51
C LEU A 89 -3.32 6.03 -4.42
N PRO A 90 -3.66 4.78 -4.75
CA PRO A 90 -3.61 3.69 -3.80
C PRO A 90 -2.17 3.39 -3.35
N PRO A 91 -1.97 2.90 -2.13
CA PRO A 91 -0.65 2.46 -1.68
C PRO A 91 -0.12 1.33 -2.57
N PRO A 92 1.22 1.20 -2.70
CA PRO A 92 1.82 0.15 -3.51
C PRO A 92 1.61 -1.21 -2.85
N VAL A 93 1.55 -2.25 -3.67
CA VAL A 93 1.41 -3.64 -3.20
C VAL A 93 2.77 -4.31 -3.27
N PRO A 94 3.43 -4.59 -2.13
CA PRO A 94 4.67 -5.35 -2.09
C PRO A 94 4.39 -6.85 -2.16
N ARG A 95 5.20 -7.58 -2.92
CA ARG A 95 5.28 -9.03 -2.94
C ARG A 95 6.71 -9.44 -2.73
N ASP A 96 6.95 -10.31 -1.78
CA ASP A 96 8.27 -10.81 -1.44
C ASP A 96 8.35 -12.32 -1.63
N SER A 97 9.40 -12.76 -2.29
CA SER A 97 9.75 -14.16 -2.47
C SER A 97 11.25 -14.37 -2.26
N LEU A 98 11.72 -15.60 -2.22
CA LEU A 98 13.14 -15.90 -2.07
C LEU A 98 13.99 -15.36 -3.23
N THR A 99 13.42 -15.26 -4.42
CA THR A 99 14.16 -14.95 -5.65
C THR A 99 13.90 -13.54 -6.17
N GLU A 100 12.86 -12.88 -5.67
CA GLU A 100 12.41 -11.62 -6.26
C GLU A 100 11.57 -10.81 -5.26
N PHE A 101 11.72 -9.49 -5.29
CA PHE A 101 10.85 -8.53 -4.64
C PHE A 101 10.15 -7.70 -5.70
N GLU A 102 8.82 -7.72 -5.70
CA GLU A 102 7.97 -6.95 -6.61
C GLU A 102 7.26 -5.83 -5.85
N LEU A 103 7.19 -4.66 -6.46
CA LEU A 103 6.39 -3.55 -5.98
C LEU A 103 5.47 -3.09 -7.10
N THR A 104 4.15 -3.21 -6.88
CA THR A 104 3.12 -2.83 -7.84
C THR A 104 2.46 -1.51 -7.43
N PHE A 105 2.48 -0.52 -8.32
CA PHE A 105 1.81 0.77 -8.19
C PHE A 105 0.62 0.82 -9.13
N ALA A 106 -0.59 0.99 -8.62
CA ALA A 106 -1.79 1.12 -9.45
C ALA A 106 -2.12 2.61 -9.69
N TRP A 107 -2.51 2.97 -10.93
CA TRP A 107 -2.93 4.33 -11.26
C TRP A 107 -4.34 4.68 -10.77
N ARG A 108 -5.14 3.66 -10.50
CA ARG A 108 -6.53 3.80 -10.04
C ARG A 108 -6.80 2.77 -8.95
N ASN A 109 -7.72 3.09 -8.08
CA ASN A 109 -8.24 2.08 -7.16
C ASN A 109 -8.80 0.91 -7.96
N PRO A 110 -8.32 -0.31 -7.74
CA PRO A 110 -8.83 -1.48 -8.46
C PRO A 110 -10.31 -1.65 -8.14
N THR A 111 -11.14 -1.57 -9.18
CA THR A 111 -12.59 -1.78 -9.10
C THR A 111 -12.99 -3.26 -8.99
N THR A 112 -12.02 -4.19 -8.97
CA THR A 112 -12.27 -5.63 -8.94
C THR A 112 -12.22 -6.19 -7.51
N PRO A 113 -13.20 -7.03 -7.12
CA PRO A 113 -13.30 -7.60 -5.76
C PRO A 113 -12.06 -8.38 -5.29
N GLU A 114 -11.35 -9.02 -6.21
CA GLU A 114 -10.19 -9.87 -5.90
C GLU A 114 -8.95 -9.09 -5.41
N ARG A 115 -8.78 -7.84 -5.84
CA ARG A 115 -7.66 -7.00 -5.41
C ARG A 115 -7.91 -6.25 -4.11
N THR A 116 -9.16 -6.06 -3.74
CA THR A 116 -9.52 -5.45 -2.45
C THR A 116 -9.14 -6.37 -1.28
N ALA A 117 -9.15 -7.68 -1.50
CA ALA A 117 -8.69 -8.66 -0.51
C ALA A 117 -7.15 -8.69 -0.35
N ALA A 118 -6.40 -8.38 -1.42
CA ALA A 118 -4.93 -8.33 -1.39
C ALA A 118 -4.38 -7.02 -0.78
N LEU A 119 -5.16 -5.95 -0.78
CA LEU A 119 -4.85 -4.67 -0.15
C LEU A 119 -5.23 -4.66 1.35
N GLY A 120 -4.92 -5.74 2.03
CA GLY A 120 -5.05 -6.01 3.44
C GLY A 120 -5.62 -4.90 4.33
N GLY A 121 -6.93 -4.96 4.64
CA GLY A 121 -7.38 -4.61 5.97
C GLY A 121 -7.40 -3.14 6.40
N GLY A 122 -7.37 -2.16 5.52
CA GLY A 122 -7.69 -0.79 5.89
C GLY A 122 -9.17 -0.67 6.32
N THR A 123 -9.51 0.37 7.06
CA THR A 123 -10.88 0.65 7.53
C THR A 123 -11.94 0.45 6.45
N ARG A 124 -11.64 0.91 5.24
CA ARG A 124 -12.50 0.79 4.06
C ARG A 124 -12.73 -0.67 3.67
N GLY A 125 -11.67 -1.48 3.59
CA GLY A 125 -11.75 -2.91 3.27
C GLY A 125 -12.61 -3.65 4.28
N ARG A 126 -12.37 -3.47 5.58
CA ARG A 126 -13.16 -4.10 6.66
C ARG A 126 -14.64 -3.73 6.62
N VAL A 127 -14.95 -2.47 6.29
CA VAL A 127 -16.34 -2.01 6.13
C VAL A 127 -17.02 -2.71 4.95
N LEU A 128 -16.35 -2.83 3.82
CA LEU A 128 -16.88 -3.47 2.63
C LEU A 128 -17.04 -4.98 2.81
N ASP A 129 -16.07 -5.64 3.43
CA ASP A 129 -16.11 -7.08 3.70
C ASP A 129 -17.25 -7.41 4.67
N TYR A 130 -17.43 -6.61 5.71
CA TYR A 130 -18.55 -6.75 6.62
C TYR A 130 -19.90 -6.60 5.90
N LEU A 131 -20.03 -5.63 4.97
CA LEU A 131 -21.25 -5.44 4.20
C LEU A 131 -21.52 -6.55 3.17
N ARG A 132 -20.45 -7.19 2.64
CA ARG A 132 -20.58 -8.38 1.78
C ARG A 132 -21.17 -9.56 2.54
N GLU A 133 -20.70 -9.76 3.76
CA GLU A 133 -21.13 -10.88 4.61
C GLU A 133 -22.54 -10.68 5.19
N HIS A 134 -22.86 -9.45 5.61
CA HIS A 134 -24.08 -9.15 6.38
C HIS A 134 -25.17 -8.41 5.59
N ARG A 135 -24.98 -8.18 4.28
CA ARG A 135 -25.86 -7.46 3.35
C ARG A 135 -26.20 -6.01 3.77
N THR A 136 -26.47 -5.77 5.03
CA THR A 136 -26.75 -4.43 5.58
C THR A 136 -26.10 -4.26 6.95
N ALA A 137 -25.60 -3.05 7.26
CA ALA A 137 -25.02 -2.78 8.58
C ALA A 137 -25.29 -1.33 9.03
N SER A 138 -25.40 -1.11 10.33
CA SER A 138 -25.44 0.21 10.96
C SER A 138 -24.02 0.78 11.10
N SER A 139 -23.93 2.09 11.34
CA SER A 139 -22.62 2.74 11.61
C SER A 139 -21.90 2.14 12.82
N ARG A 140 -22.64 1.62 13.81
CA ARG A 140 -22.06 1.01 15.02
C ARG A 140 -21.45 -0.36 14.71
N GLU A 141 -22.14 -1.18 13.91
CA GLU A 141 -21.63 -2.48 13.46
C GLU A 141 -20.38 -2.31 12.58
N LEU A 142 -20.41 -1.33 11.67
CA LEU A 142 -19.26 -1.01 10.82
C LEU A 142 -18.06 -0.46 11.61
N ALA A 143 -18.31 0.32 12.67
CA ALA A 143 -17.27 0.79 13.56
C ALA A 143 -16.61 -0.36 14.33
N GLY A 144 -17.41 -1.30 14.83
CA GLY A 144 -16.91 -2.52 15.48
C GLY A 144 -16.07 -3.38 14.54
N ALA A 145 -16.57 -3.64 13.32
CA ALA A 145 -15.86 -4.42 12.30
C ALA A 145 -14.54 -3.76 11.88
N ALA A 146 -14.51 -2.43 11.80
CA ALA A 146 -13.31 -1.67 11.47
C ALA A 146 -12.32 -1.48 12.63
N GLY A 147 -12.73 -1.77 13.88
CA GLY A 147 -11.92 -1.52 15.08
C GLY A 147 -11.78 -0.02 15.39
N LEU A 148 -12.78 0.80 15.04
CA LEU A 148 -12.74 2.26 15.17
C LEU A 148 -13.89 2.79 16.02
N SER A 149 -13.76 4.04 16.48
CA SER A 149 -14.86 4.80 17.04
C SER A 149 -15.92 5.15 15.97
N LEU A 150 -17.16 5.45 16.39
CA LEU A 150 -18.22 5.89 15.49
C LEU A 150 -17.82 7.11 14.64
N ASN A 151 -17.05 8.03 15.21
CA ASN A 151 -16.56 9.20 14.48
C ASN A 151 -15.48 8.84 13.46
N GLY A 152 -14.61 7.88 13.78
CA GLY A 152 -13.56 7.39 12.88
C GLY A 152 -14.14 6.73 11.62
N VAL A 153 -15.14 5.86 11.79
CA VAL A 153 -15.74 5.15 10.66
C VAL A 153 -16.65 6.04 9.80
N ARG A 154 -17.24 7.10 10.35
CA ARG A 154 -18.16 8.00 9.63
C ARG A 154 -17.52 8.64 8.40
N ARG A 155 -16.25 9.03 8.47
CA ARG A 155 -15.53 9.59 7.31
C ARG A 155 -15.46 8.57 6.17
N THR A 156 -15.09 7.33 6.48
CA THR A 156 -15.04 6.24 5.50
C THR A 156 -16.42 5.93 4.92
N ILE A 157 -17.46 5.86 5.76
CA ILE A 157 -18.84 5.62 5.32
C ILE A 157 -19.30 6.73 4.37
N ASN A 158 -19.08 7.99 4.71
CA ASN A 158 -19.49 9.12 3.87
C ASN A 158 -18.75 9.09 2.52
N GLY A 159 -17.43 8.86 2.50
CA GLY A 159 -16.68 8.71 1.26
C GLY A 159 -17.22 7.57 0.38
N LEU A 160 -17.52 6.41 0.97
CA LEU A 160 -18.09 5.28 0.24
C LEU A 160 -19.52 5.58 -0.31
N VAL A 161 -20.29 6.40 0.37
CA VAL A 161 -21.61 6.84 -0.12
C VAL A 161 -21.47 7.86 -1.24
N GLU A 162 -20.56 8.81 -1.13
CA GLU A 162 -20.27 9.83 -2.15
C GLU A 162 -19.73 9.20 -3.44
N GLU A 163 -18.93 8.16 -3.31
CA GLU A 163 -18.42 7.37 -4.44
C GLU A 163 -19.46 6.40 -5.03
N GLY A 164 -20.65 6.26 -4.42
CA GLY A 164 -21.69 5.36 -4.88
C GLY A 164 -21.40 3.86 -4.64
N VAL A 165 -20.40 3.53 -3.81
CA VAL A 165 -20.04 2.14 -3.49
C VAL A 165 -21.02 1.51 -2.50
N ILE A 166 -21.51 2.30 -1.57
CA ILE A 166 -22.57 1.91 -0.64
C ILE A 166 -23.72 2.90 -0.68
N VAL A 167 -24.91 2.43 -0.36
CA VAL A 167 -26.12 3.26 -0.31
C VAL A 167 -26.73 3.21 1.08
N ARG A 168 -27.37 4.32 1.45
CA ARG A 168 -28.19 4.43 2.65
C ARG A 168 -29.52 3.74 2.42
N THR A 169 -30.00 2.99 3.41
CA THR A 169 -31.29 2.30 3.34
C THR A 169 -32.45 3.17 3.84
N GLU A 170 -32.15 4.23 4.58
CA GLU A 170 -33.12 5.11 5.19
C GLU A 170 -32.82 6.59 4.87
N PRO A 171 -33.79 7.47 5.00
CA PRO A 171 -33.60 8.92 4.83
C PRO A 171 -32.50 9.47 5.73
N LEU A 172 -31.89 10.58 5.32
CA LEU A 172 -30.88 11.31 6.08
C LEU A 172 -31.35 11.59 7.52
N LYS A 173 -30.50 11.32 8.50
CA LYS A 173 -30.74 11.50 9.95
C LYS A 173 -31.67 10.47 10.60
N SER A 174 -32.07 9.40 9.92
CA SER A 174 -32.83 8.33 10.56
C SER A 174 -32.01 7.66 11.67
N PRO A 175 -32.55 7.44 12.88
CA PRO A 175 -31.87 6.68 13.94
C PRO A 175 -31.73 5.20 13.58
N LYS A 176 -32.49 4.70 12.60
CA LYS A 176 -32.46 3.33 12.10
C LYS A 176 -31.58 3.19 10.83
N GLN A 177 -30.72 4.19 10.53
CA GLN A 177 -29.90 4.20 9.33
C GLN A 177 -29.02 2.95 9.25
N ARG A 178 -29.11 2.26 8.12
CA ARG A 178 -28.22 1.18 7.72
C ARG A 178 -27.62 1.47 6.35
N TYR A 179 -26.59 0.74 6.00
CA TYR A 179 -25.87 0.85 4.75
C TYR A 179 -25.83 -0.51 4.07
N ARG A 180 -25.84 -0.53 2.75
CA ARG A 180 -25.67 -1.73 1.93
C ARG A 180 -24.79 -1.42 0.75
N LEU A 181 -24.18 -2.44 0.17
CA LEU A 181 -23.47 -2.30 -1.10
C LEU A 181 -24.46 -1.89 -2.21
N GLN A 182 -23.99 -1.03 -3.11
CA GLN A 182 -24.70 -0.76 -4.34
C GLN A 182 -24.50 -1.96 -5.26
N GLY A 183 -25.56 -2.72 -5.50
CA GLY A 183 -25.59 -3.86 -6.42
C GLY A 183 -25.71 -3.43 -7.85
#